data_6cee7a91e584fb751a21f9d3b03fe3e5
#
_entry.id   6cee7a91e584fb751a21f9d3b03fe3e5
#
_cell.length_a   1.000
_cell.length_b   1.000
_cell.length_c   1.000
_cell.angle_alpha   90.00
_cell.angle_beta   90.00
_cell.angle_gamma   90.00
#
_symmetry.space_group_name_H-M   'P 1'
#
loop_
_entity.id
_entity.type
_entity.pdbx_description
1 polymer ?
#
loop_
_entity_poly.entity_id
_entity_poly.type
_entity_poly.pdbx_seq_one_letter_code
_entity_poly.pdbx_strand_id
1 'polypeptide(L)'
;MSSKMRQSVSLTDAVSKVQELWSPRVVAEVDDVYVKVARVHGQLAWHSHKNEDELFLVLRGRLRIELEHGAIELNEGDVFVVPKGVRHNPVADSECHILLIERKSTLHTGDAITEQTRSVAEQLRPL
;
A
#
# COMPACT_ATOMS: atom_id res chain seq x y z
N MET A 1 -7.94 10.70 -23.47
CA MET A 1 -8.38 9.39 -23.02
C MET A 1 -7.21 8.59 -22.48
N SER A 2 -7.35 8.08 -21.33
CA SER A 2 -6.28 7.35 -20.68
C SER A 2 -6.11 5.95 -21.27
N SER A 3 -4.85 5.53 -21.50
CA SER A 3 -4.53 4.19 -21.94
C SER A 3 -4.93 3.12 -20.91
N LYS A 4 -5.11 3.50 -19.64
CA LYS A 4 -5.52 2.57 -18.57
C LYS A 4 -6.90 1.96 -18.81
N MET A 5 -7.73 2.57 -19.66
CA MET A 5 -9.04 2.04 -20.00
C MET A 5 -8.99 0.92 -21.05
N ARG A 6 -7.84 0.66 -21.63
CA ARG A 6 -7.68 -0.27 -22.75
C ARG A 6 -7.02 -1.57 -22.38
N GLN A 7 -6.43 -1.65 -21.20
CA GLN A 7 -5.62 -2.79 -20.84
C GLN A 7 -5.89 -3.20 -19.41
N SER A 8 -5.92 -4.49 -19.19
CA SER A 8 -5.85 -5.03 -17.84
C SER A 8 -4.42 -4.90 -17.33
N VAL A 9 -4.26 -4.95 -16.02
CA VAL A 9 -2.95 -4.90 -15.37
C VAL A 9 -2.73 -6.21 -14.63
N SER A 10 -1.62 -6.88 -14.92
CA SER A 10 -1.18 -8.02 -14.14
C SER A 10 -0.51 -7.50 -12.86
N LEU A 11 -1.08 -7.82 -11.70
CA LEU A 11 -0.50 -7.39 -10.43
C LEU A 11 0.85 -8.05 -10.18
N THR A 12 1.00 -9.32 -10.55
CA THR A 12 2.26 -10.04 -10.42
C THR A 12 3.36 -9.36 -11.24
N ASP A 13 3.05 -9.02 -12.50
CA ASP A 13 4.02 -8.33 -13.36
C ASP A 13 4.33 -6.93 -12.82
N ALA A 14 3.29 -6.19 -12.42
CA ALA A 14 3.47 -4.83 -11.93
C ALA A 14 4.40 -4.79 -10.71
N VAL A 15 4.12 -5.62 -9.70
CA VAL A 15 4.92 -5.62 -8.47
C VAL A 15 6.36 -6.09 -8.74
N SER A 16 6.57 -6.97 -9.72
CA SER A 16 7.92 -7.43 -10.08
C SER A 16 8.80 -6.31 -10.62
N LYS A 17 8.19 -5.24 -11.13
CA LYS A 17 8.91 -4.08 -11.67
C LYS A 17 9.20 -3.01 -10.63
N VAL A 18 8.62 -3.11 -9.45
CA VAL A 18 8.89 -2.17 -8.36
C VAL A 18 10.25 -2.51 -7.77
N GLN A 19 11.19 -1.57 -7.84
CA GLN A 19 12.56 -1.82 -7.41
C GLN A 19 12.81 -1.46 -5.95
N GLU A 20 12.13 -0.45 -5.45
CA GLU A 20 12.34 0.04 -4.10
C GLU A 20 11.31 -0.53 -3.13
N LEU A 21 11.75 -0.84 -1.92
CA LEU A 21 10.84 -1.24 -0.84
C LEU A 21 10.10 -0.02 -0.32
N TRP A 22 8.88 -0.23 0.13
CA TRP A 22 8.03 0.82 0.71
C TRP A 22 7.80 2.01 -0.24
N SER A 23 7.78 1.73 -1.53
CA SER A 23 7.57 2.75 -2.56
C SER A 23 6.37 2.36 -3.42
N PRO A 24 5.16 2.68 -2.96
CA PRO A 24 3.94 2.27 -3.66
C PRO A 24 3.86 2.86 -5.06
N ARG A 25 3.28 2.10 -5.99
CA ARG A 25 3.05 2.56 -7.36
C ARG A 25 1.60 2.34 -7.74
N VAL A 26 1.01 3.35 -8.32
CA VAL A 26 -0.38 3.31 -8.79
C VAL A 26 -0.44 2.45 -10.05
N VAL A 27 -1.31 1.46 -10.05
CA VAL A 27 -1.53 0.57 -11.20
C VAL A 27 -2.92 0.72 -11.80
N ALA A 28 -3.87 1.28 -11.08
CA ALA A 28 -5.24 1.49 -11.56
C ALA A 28 -5.93 2.56 -10.73
N GLU A 29 -7.04 3.06 -11.24
CA GLU A 29 -7.90 4.01 -10.54
C GLU A 29 -9.35 3.55 -10.60
N VAL A 30 -10.08 3.80 -9.51
CA VAL A 30 -11.53 3.61 -9.45
C VAL A 30 -12.10 4.83 -8.75
N ASP A 31 -12.87 5.65 -9.45
CA ASP A 31 -13.41 6.91 -8.90
C ASP A 31 -12.30 7.75 -8.25
N ASP A 32 -12.43 8.12 -6.98
CA ASP A 32 -11.42 8.90 -6.26
C ASP A 32 -10.41 8.01 -5.51
N VAL A 33 -10.25 6.79 -5.95
CA VAL A 33 -9.42 5.78 -5.28
C VAL A 33 -8.31 5.31 -6.22
N TYR A 34 -7.10 5.16 -5.67
CA TYR A 34 -5.99 4.52 -6.36
C TYR A 34 -5.85 3.08 -5.91
N VAL A 35 -5.56 2.21 -6.87
CA VAL A 35 -5.09 0.85 -6.61
C VAL A 35 -3.57 0.87 -6.77
N LYS A 36 -2.86 0.47 -5.73
CA LYS A 36 -1.39 0.53 -5.69
C LYS A 36 -0.82 -0.84 -5.39
N VAL A 37 0.43 -1.06 -5.83
CA VAL A 37 1.21 -2.23 -5.42
C VAL A 37 2.48 -1.75 -4.76
N ALA A 38 3.01 -2.56 -3.86
CA ALA A 38 4.26 -2.26 -3.18
C ALA A 38 4.99 -3.56 -2.80
N ARG A 39 6.31 -3.46 -2.75
CA ARG A 39 7.17 -4.48 -2.13
C ARG A 39 7.55 -3.95 -0.76
N VAL A 40 7.44 -4.78 0.26
CA VAL A 40 7.71 -4.36 1.63
C VAL A 40 8.56 -5.42 2.34
N HIS A 41 9.42 -4.94 3.25
CA HIS A 41 10.26 -5.77 4.10
C HIS A 41 10.71 -4.90 5.28
N GLY A 42 10.65 -5.44 6.48
CA GLY A 42 10.89 -4.65 7.68
C GLY A 42 9.64 -3.86 8.06
N GLN A 43 9.81 -2.73 8.69
CA GLN A 43 8.68 -1.91 9.14
C GLN A 43 8.67 -0.57 8.42
N LEU A 44 7.48 -0.01 8.31
CA LEU A 44 7.31 1.33 7.75
C LEU A 44 7.44 2.39 8.84
N ALA A 45 6.42 2.58 9.62
CA ALA A 45 6.36 3.54 10.72
C ALA A 45 4.99 3.45 11.37
N TRP A 46 4.92 3.78 12.65
CA TRP A 46 3.64 4.00 13.32
C TRP A 46 3.02 5.29 12.79
N HIS A 47 1.81 5.20 12.28
CA HIS A 47 1.12 6.36 11.70
C HIS A 47 -0.39 6.12 11.64
N SER A 48 -1.11 7.17 11.29
CA SER A 48 -2.54 7.07 11.02
C SER A 48 -2.91 7.97 9.85
N HIS A 49 -4.06 7.68 9.25
CA HIS A 49 -4.66 8.53 8.20
C HIS A 49 -5.92 9.15 8.79
N LYS A 50 -5.93 10.46 8.95
CA LYS A 50 -7.02 11.15 9.64
C LYS A 50 -8.35 11.02 8.91
N ASN A 51 -8.33 11.08 7.58
CA ASN A 51 -9.55 11.20 6.77
C ASN A 51 -9.77 10.03 5.81
N GLU A 52 -8.88 9.05 5.78
CA GLU A 52 -8.97 7.95 4.81
C GLU A 52 -8.86 6.60 5.48
N ASP A 53 -9.69 5.66 5.02
CA ASP A 53 -9.47 4.24 5.29
C ASP A 53 -8.38 3.72 4.37
N GLU A 54 -7.68 2.68 4.78
CA GLU A 54 -6.64 2.07 3.95
C GLU A 54 -6.85 0.57 3.90
N LEU A 55 -7.01 0.03 2.70
CA LEU A 55 -7.19 -1.39 2.49
C LEU A 55 -5.84 -2.02 2.13
N PHE A 56 -5.50 -3.10 2.84
CA PHE A 56 -4.33 -3.93 2.58
C PHE A 56 -4.78 -5.30 2.09
N LEU A 57 -4.16 -5.80 1.04
CA LEU A 57 -4.34 -7.17 0.56
C LEU A 57 -2.97 -7.75 0.27
N VAL A 58 -2.67 -8.93 0.81
CA VAL A 58 -1.38 -9.57 0.58
C VAL A 58 -1.44 -10.40 -0.70
N LEU A 59 -0.55 -10.06 -1.64
CA LEU A 59 -0.40 -10.79 -2.90
C LEU A 59 0.57 -11.94 -2.77
N ARG A 60 1.63 -11.77 -1.97
CA ARG A 60 2.66 -12.79 -1.76
C ARG A 60 3.32 -12.56 -0.42
N GLY A 61 3.55 -13.63 0.33
CA GLY A 61 4.20 -13.55 1.62
C GLY A 61 3.22 -13.31 2.75
N ARG A 62 3.67 -12.60 3.77
CA ARG A 62 2.90 -12.31 4.98
C ARG A 62 3.12 -10.89 5.42
N LEU A 63 2.06 -10.26 5.93
CA LEU A 63 2.13 -8.92 6.49
C LEU A 63 1.52 -8.94 7.88
N ARG A 64 2.19 -8.32 8.84
CA ARG A 64 1.63 -8.06 10.16
C ARG A 64 1.32 -6.58 10.24
N ILE A 65 0.08 -6.25 10.60
CA ILE A 65 -0.28 -4.87 10.88
C ILE A 65 -0.38 -4.74 12.39
N GLU A 66 0.59 -4.04 12.97
CA GLU A 66 0.61 -3.78 14.41
C GLU A 66 -0.37 -2.67 14.73
N LEU A 67 -1.18 -2.91 15.75
CA LEU A 67 -2.16 -1.97 16.28
C LEU A 67 -1.82 -1.72 17.75
N GLU A 68 -2.41 -0.69 18.36
CA GLU A 68 -2.08 -0.33 19.74
C GLU A 68 -2.31 -1.46 20.75
N HIS A 69 -3.30 -2.31 20.50
CA HIS A 69 -3.67 -3.38 21.43
C HIS A 69 -3.54 -4.78 20.83
N GLY A 70 -2.62 -4.95 19.88
CA GLY A 70 -2.39 -6.25 19.26
C GLY A 70 -1.91 -6.11 17.84
N ALA A 71 -2.03 -7.19 17.08
CA ALA A 71 -1.61 -7.21 15.69
C ALA A 71 -2.55 -8.09 14.87
N ILE A 72 -2.65 -7.78 13.59
CA ILE A 72 -3.39 -8.57 12.61
C ILE A 72 -2.39 -9.20 11.67
N GLU A 73 -2.45 -10.51 11.50
CA GLU A 73 -1.63 -11.25 10.54
C GLU A 73 -2.42 -11.44 9.25
N LEU A 74 -1.79 -11.09 8.13
CA LEU A 74 -2.37 -11.28 6.80
C LEU A 74 -1.50 -12.27 6.02
N ASN A 75 -2.11 -13.34 5.54
CA ASN A 75 -1.49 -14.30 4.64
C ASN A 75 -1.89 -13.96 3.20
N GLU A 76 -1.32 -14.69 2.23
CA GLU A 76 -1.65 -14.47 0.82
C GLU A 76 -3.16 -14.56 0.60
N GLY A 77 -3.72 -13.55 -0.06
CA GLY A 77 -5.14 -13.46 -0.34
C GLY A 77 -5.96 -12.84 0.77
N ASP A 78 -5.37 -12.56 1.93
CA ASP A 78 -6.11 -11.92 3.04
C ASP A 78 -6.21 -10.42 2.81
N VAL A 79 -7.32 -9.85 3.26
CA VAL A 79 -7.58 -8.42 3.16
C VAL A 79 -7.93 -7.87 4.55
N PHE A 80 -7.48 -6.66 4.82
CA PHE A 80 -7.81 -5.94 6.04
C PHE A 80 -7.91 -4.44 5.76
N VAL A 81 -8.94 -3.81 6.30
CA VAL A 81 -9.09 -2.36 6.19
C VAL A 81 -8.71 -1.73 7.53
N VAL A 82 -7.73 -0.85 7.50
CA VAL A 82 -7.41 0.00 8.65
C VAL A 82 -8.33 1.21 8.57
N PRO A 83 -9.23 1.38 9.55
CA PRO A 83 -10.13 2.53 9.53
C PRO A 83 -9.37 3.85 9.72
N LYS A 84 -9.93 4.92 9.19
CA LYS A 84 -9.38 6.26 9.41
C LYS A 84 -9.18 6.54 10.90
N GLY A 85 -8.10 7.19 11.23
CA GLY A 85 -7.76 7.56 12.60
C GLY A 85 -7.09 6.46 13.43
N VAL A 86 -7.04 5.23 12.94
CA VAL A 86 -6.44 4.12 13.70
C VAL A 86 -4.93 4.09 13.46
N ARG A 87 -4.15 4.19 14.53
CA ARG A 87 -2.70 4.11 14.46
C ARG A 87 -2.28 2.68 14.18
N HIS A 88 -1.35 2.54 13.27
CA HIS A 88 -0.88 1.22 12.84
C HIS A 88 0.56 1.28 12.32
N ASN A 89 1.21 0.13 12.31
CA ASN A 89 2.57 -0.03 11.79
C ASN A 89 2.63 -1.32 10.99
N PRO A 90 2.72 -1.24 9.65
CA PRO A 90 2.87 -2.46 8.83
C PRO A 90 4.29 -3.00 8.96
N VAL A 91 4.39 -4.31 9.15
CA VAL A 91 5.66 -5.01 9.34
C VAL A 91 5.66 -6.30 8.50
N ALA A 92 6.72 -6.50 7.74
CA ALA A 92 6.94 -7.74 7.00
C ALA A 92 8.27 -8.33 7.41
N ASP A 93 8.25 -9.51 8.04
CA ASP A 93 9.47 -10.17 8.52
C ASP A 93 10.34 -10.69 7.38
N SER A 94 9.73 -10.96 6.23
CA SER A 94 10.41 -11.28 4.97
C SER A 94 9.78 -10.43 3.88
N GLU A 95 10.39 -10.39 2.70
CA GLU A 95 9.81 -9.60 1.61
C GLU A 95 8.38 -10.06 1.32
N CYS A 96 7.49 -9.10 1.23
CA CYS A 96 6.07 -9.30 1.01
C CYS A 96 5.60 -8.36 -0.10
N HIS A 97 4.66 -8.83 -0.90
CA HIS A 97 4.06 -8.03 -1.97
C HIS A 97 2.62 -7.75 -1.60
N ILE A 98 2.23 -6.48 -1.64
CA ILE A 98 0.90 -6.06 -1.21
C ILE A 98 0.22 -5.21 -2.25
N LEU A 99 -1.11 -5.22 -2.19
CA LEU A 99 -1.97 -4.29 -2.91
C LEU A 99 -2.60 -3.37 -1.87
N LEU A 100 -2.65 -2.10 -2.20
CA LEU A 100 -3.28 -1.08 -1.37
C LEU A 100 -4.39 -0.43 -2.17
N ILE A 101 -5.52 -0.18 -1.51
CA ILE A 101 -6.59 0.64 -2.10
C ILE A 101 -6.83 1.79 -1.13
N GLU A 102 -6.69 3.01 -1.63
CA GLU A 102 -6.83 4.19 -0.79
C GLU A 102 -7.21 5.41 -1.64
N ARG A 103 -7.82 6.40 -1.00
CA ARG A 103 -8.20 7.62 -1.69
C ARG A 103 -6.99 8.32 -2.29
N LYS A 104 -7.21 9.05 -3.38
CA LYS A 104 -6.17 9.81 -4.07
C LYS A 104 -5.50 10.85 -3.17
N SER A 105 -6.20 11.30 -2.13
CA SER A 105 -5.67 12.26 -1.16
C SER A 105 -4.72 11.65 -0.13
N THR A 106 -4.58 10.31 -0.11
CA THR A 106 -3.84 9.63 0.95
C THR A 106 -2.34 9.74 0.76
N LEU A 107 -1.63 10.19 1.81
CA LEU A 107 -0.18 10.07 1.89
C LEU A 107 0.11 8.70 2.54
N HIS A 108 0.87 7.84 1.89
CA HIS A 108 0.98 6.44 2.31
C HIS A 108 1.61 6.24 3.70
N THR A 109 2.39 7.20 4.17
CA THR A 109 2.92 7.17 5.54
C THR A 109 2.07 7.98 6.51
N GLY A 110 0.88 8.42 6.09
CA GLY A 110 -0.07 9.14 6.93
C GLY A 110 0.52 10.40 7.55
N ASP A 111 0.42 10.51 8.87
CA ASP A 111 0.92 11.65 9.63
C ASP A 111 2.42 11.56 9.95
N ALA A 112 3.09 10.47 9.56
CA ALA A 112 4.53 10.30 9.77
C ALA A 112 5.29 10.58 8.48
N ILE A 113 6.14 11.62 8.47
CA ILE A 113 7.01 11.92 7.33
C ILE A 113 8.38 11.32 7.62
N THR A 114 8.80 10.38 6.77
CA THR A 114 10.06 9.63 6.93
C THR A 114 10.81 9.60 5.61
N GLU A 115 12.00 8.98 5.62
CA GLU A 115 12.76 8.75 4.40
C GLU A 115 12.02 7.83 3.41
N GLN A 116 11.06 7.06 3.90
CA GLN A 116 10.25 6.15 3.09
C GLN A 116 9.03 6.82 2.47
N THR A 117 8.72 8.07 2.85
CA THR A 117 7.56 8.78 2.33
C THR A 117 7.76 9.09 0.84
N ARG A 118 6.74 8.78 0.04
CA ARG A 118 6.71 9.05 -1.39
C ARG A 118 5.51 9.92 -1.73
N SER A 119 5.73 10.95 -2.52
CA SER A 119 4.63 11.82 -2.99
C SER A 119 3.71 11.04 -3.93
N VAL A 120 2.48 11.54 -4.10
CA VAL A 120 1.55 10.96 -5.07
C VAL A 120 2.14 11.02 -6.48
N ALA A 121 2.83 12.09 -6.82
CA ALA A 121 3.49 12.21 -8.12
C ALA A 121 4.52 11.10 -8.35
N GLU A 122 5.31 10.76 -7.32
CA GLU A 122 6.27 9.66 -7.41
C GLU A 122 5.56 8.32 -7.58
N GLN A 123 4.43 8.12 -6.88
CA GLN A 123 3.65 6.89 -6.95
C GLN A 123 2.99 6.69 -8.32
N LEU A 124 2.76 7.77 -9.04
CA LEU A 124 2.15 7.76 -10.37
C LEU A 124 3.14 7.50 -11.50
N ARG A 125 4.43 7.49 -11.22
CA ARG A 125 5.45 7.24 -12.26
C ARG A 125 5.24 5.86 -12.88
N PRO A 126 5.41 5.72 -14.21
CA PRO A 126 5.33 4.41 -14.87
C PRO A 126 6.34 3.42 -14.29
N LEU A 127 5.95 2.17 -14.29
CA LEU A 127 6.80 1.06 -13.84
C LEU A 127 7.78 0.60 -14.92
#